data_5ae1ff63a5f2bb353a37da14240dc160
#
_entry.id   5ae1ff63a5f2bb353a37da14240dc160
#
_cell.length_a   1.000
_cell.length_b   1.000
_cell.length_c   1.000
_cell.angle_alpha   90.00
_cell.angle_beta   90.00
_cell.angle_gamma   90.00
#
_symmetry.space_group_name_H-M   'P 1'
#
loop_
_entity.id
_entity.type
_entity.pdbx_description
1 polymer ?
#
loop_
_entity_poly.entity_id
_entity_poly.type
_entity_poly.pdbx_seq_one_letter_code
_entity_poly.pdbx_strand_id
1 'polypeptide(L)'
;LMMGGFDKYFQIAPCFRDEDGRADRLAEFYQLDVEMSFVTQDDVFNTIRPVIENLFNEYNDFTGESREVIWCDDIPYKEAMLKYGSDKPDLRNPLVISDVTEVFARDDVEFKAFKGTIEKGGVVRAIRTPSVADQPRSFFDKLNGWAQGEGAPGLGYVLFEGSEGKGPIAKFIPEAAQAALREITGAGDGDAVFFVCNIRRIGARCNLRCSSRRPYSRARARCL
;
A
#
# COMPACT_ATOMS: atom_id res chain seq x y z
N LEU A 1 -9.34 23.18 28.84
CA LEU A 1 -10.65 22.67 29.28
C LEU A 1 -10.47 21.49 30.23
N MET A 2 -9.78 20.42 29.84
CA MET A 2 -9.55 19.24 30.66
C MET A 2 -8.91 19.57 32.02
N MET A 3 -7.88 20.42 32.06
CA MET A 3 -7.30 20.91 33.33
C MET A 3 -8.27 21.77 34.15
N GLY A 4 -9.32 22.32 33.53
CA GLY A 4 -10.39 23.07 34.20
C GLY A 4 -11.51 22.18 34.78
N GLY A 5 -11.35 20.84 34.72
CA GLY A 5 -12.29 19.88 35.32
C GLY A 5 -13.39 19.38 34.39
N PHE A 6 -13.25 19.58 33.07
CA PHE A 6 -14.18 18.97 32.10
C PHE A 6 -13.72 17.55 31.76
N ASP A 7 -14.62 16.61 31.82
CA ASP A 7 -14.31 15.20 31.54
C ASP A 7 -14.36 14.89 30.04
N LYS A 8 -15.29 15.52 29.32
CA LYS A 8 -15.47 15.34 27.87
C LYS A 8 -15.86 16.67 27.22
N TYR A 9 -15.31 16.91 26.07
CA TYR A 9 -15.60 18.09 25.27
C TYR A 9 -15.60 17.75 23.80
N PHE A 10 -16.50 18.35 23.04
CA PHE A 10 -16.44 18.33 21.58
C PHE A 10 -16.91 19.68 21.01
N GLN A 11 -16.46 19.96 19.82
CA GLN A 11 -16.95 21.06 19.02
C GLN A 11 -16.96 20.72 17.52
N ILE A 12 -17.82 21.38 16.77
CA ILE A 12 -17.77 21.39 15.31
C ILE A 12 -17.26 22.79 14.93
N ALA A 13 -15.97 22.88 14.62
CA ALA A 13 -15.27 24.13 14.41
C ALA A 13 -15.10 24.44 12.92
N PRO A 14 -15.45 25.65 12.45
CA PRO A 14 -15.06 26.11 11.14
C PRO A 14 -13.54 26.38 11.12
N CYS A 15 -12.84 25.76 10.17
CA CYS A 15 -11.39 25.85 10.05
C CYS A 15 -10.99 26.36 8.68
N PHE A 16 -9.90 27.14 8.66
CA PHE A 16 -9.31 27.69 7.45
C PHE A 16 -7.83 27.31 7.40
N ARG A 17 -7.38 26.82 6.28
CA ARG A 17 -5.97 26.51 6.05
C ARG A 17 -5.53 27.07 4.70
N ASP A 18 -4.41 27.80 4.66
CA ASP A 18 -3.73 28.23 3.45
C ASP A 18 -2.81 27.11 2.96
N GLU A 19 -3.39 26.17 2.24
CA GLU A 19 -2.71 25.01 1.64
C GLU A 19 -3.02 24.95 0.15
N ASP A 20 -2.14 24.30 -0.61
CA ASP A 20 -2.42 24.01 -2.02
C ASP A 20 -3.71 23.19 -2.16
N GLY A 21 -4.65 23.70 -2.95
CA GLY A 21 -5.93 23.03 -3.23
C GLY A 21 -5.72 21.65 -3.83
N ARG A 22 -6.38 20.64 -3.26
CA ARG A 22 -6.39 19.26 -3.75
C ARG A 22 -7.83 18.78 -3.89
N ALA A 23 -8.04 17.74 -4.69
CA ALA A 23 -9.37 17.18 -4.91
C ALA A 23 -10.08 16.73 -3.62
N ASP A 24 -9.32 16.42 -2.57
CA ASP A 24 -9.77 15.90 -1.28
C ASP A 24 -9.56 16.89 -0.13
N ARG A 25 -9.23 18.17 -0.42
CA ARG A 25 -8.95 19.19 0.60
C ARG A 25 -9.46 20.55 0.17
N LEU A 26 -10.30 21.13 1.01
CA LEU A 26 -10.80 22.49 0.88
C LEU A 26 -10.00 23.42 1.80
N ALA A 27 -9.86 24.68 1.40
CA ALA A 27 -9.25 25.71 2.22
C ALA A 27 -10.12 26.06 3.45
N GLU A 28 -11.44 25.91 3.30
CA GLU A 28 -12.44 26.05 4.36
C GLU A 28 -13.14 24.73 4.60
N PHE A 29 -13.17 24.26 5.84
CA PHE A 29 -13.79 22.99 6.24
C PHE A 29 -14.24 23.04 7.70
N TYR A 30 -15.08 22.07 8.09
CA TYR A 30 -15.47 21.88 9.47
C TYR A 30 -14.71 20.69 10.07
N GLN A 31 -14.29 20.85 11.32
CA GLN A 31 -13.57 19.83 12.07
C GLN A 31 -14.40 19.42 13.29
N LEU A 32 -14.61 18.12 13.45
CA LEU A 32 -15.10 17.56 14.71
C LEU A 32 -13.89 17.36 15.63
N ASP A 33 -13.77 18.22 16.63
CA ASP A 33 -12.75 18.11 17.66
C ASP A 33 -13.35 17.43 18.90
N VAL A 34 -12.67 16.44 19.44
CA VAL A 34 -13.09 15.68 20.62
C VAL A 34 -11.92 15.60 21.57
N GLU A 35 -12.17 15.96 22.83
CA GLU A 35 -11.19 15.85 23.91
C GLU A 35 -11.81 15.09 25.09
N MET A 36 -11.04 14.19 25.70
CA MET A 36 -11.49 13.37 26.82
C MET A 36 -10.39 13.27 27.88
N SER A 37 -10.77 13.36 29.15
CA SER A 37 -9.88 13.19 30.31
C SER A 37 -9.87 11.74 30.80
N PHE A 38 -8.75 11.31 31.37
CA PHE A 38 -8.59 10.02 32.04
C PHE A 38 -8.89 8.79 31.15
N VAL A 39 -8.56 8.88 29.87
CA VAL A 39 -8.82 7.85 28.87
C VAL A 39 -7.53 7.32 28.26
N THR A 40 -7.59 6.09 27.79
CA THR A 40 -6.56 5.44 26.96
C THR A 40 -6.85 5.65 25.48
N GLN A 41 -5.94 5.23 24.61
CA GLN A 41 -6.14 5.24 23.17
C GLN A 41 -7.37 4.43 22.75
N ASP A 42 -7.57 3.27 23.36
CA ASP A 42 -8.69 2.37 23.06
C ASP A 42 -10.04 3.00 23.44
N ASP A 43 -10.10 3.76 24.54
CA ASP A 43 -11.30 4.49 24.95
C ASP A 43 -11.68 5.55 23.88
N VAL A 44 -10.68 6.23 23.30
CA VAL A 44 -10.91 7.18 22.19
C VAL A 44 -11.45 6.45 20.97
N PHE A 45 -10.83 5.35 20.57
CA PHE A 45 -11.27 4.55 19.42
C PHE A 45 -12.69 4.03 19.62
N ASN A 46 -13.00 3.47 20.80
CA ASN A 46 -14.33 2.97 21.12
C ASN A 46 -15.40 4.07 21.14
N THR A 47 -15.03 5.29 21.46
CA THR A 47 -15.93 6.44 21.45
C THR A 47 -16.21 6.95 20.03
N ILE A 48 -15.18 7.01 19.19
CA ILE A 48 -15.30 7.58 17.83
C ILE A 48 -15.84 6.58 16.80
N ARG A 49 -15.54 5.29 16.98
CA ARG A 49 -15.99 4.23 16.05
C ARG A 49 -17.49 4.28 15.78
N PRO A 50 -18.39 4.26 16.79
CA PRO A 50 -19.83 4.32 16.54
C PRO A 50 -20.28 5.61 15.82
N VAL A 51 -19.60 6.74 16.07
CA VAL A 51 -19.91 8.01 15.39
C VAL A 51 -19.63 7.89 13.90
N ILE A 52 -18.48 7.32 13.52
CA ILE A 52 -18.11 7.12 12.12
C ILE A 52 -19.02 6.08 11.44
N GLU A 53 -19.29 4.96 12.12
CA GLU A 53 -20.19 3.91 11.59
C GLU A 53 -21.59 4.47 11.33
N ASN A 54 -22.16 5.22 12.27
CA ASN A 54 -23.47 5.84 12.12
C ASN A 54 -23.48 6.86 10.98
N LEU A 55 -22.42 7.65 10.84
CA LEU A 55 -22.28 8.60 9.74
C LEU A 55 -22.31 7.90 8.37
N PHE A 56 -21.53 6.83 8.23
CA PHE A 56 -21.52 6.05 6.98
C PHE A 56 -22.85 5.35 6.73
N ASN A 57 -23.52 4.84 7.75
CA ASN A 57 -24.84 4.22 7.62
C ASN A 57 -25.91 5.24 7.22
N GLU A 58 -25.90 6.45 7.82
CA GLU A 58 -26.84 7.54 7.51
C GLU A 58 -26.73 8.00 6.06
N TYR A 59 -25.50 8.09 5.53
CA TYR A 59 -25.26 8.57 4.17
C TYR A 59 -24.98 7.46 3.16
N ASN A 60 -25.19 6.20 3.52
CA ASN A 60 -24.91 5.05 2.68
C ASN A 60 -25.70 5.07 1.36
N ASP A 61 -26.95 5.52 1.41
CA ASP A 61 -27.86 5.59 0.25
C ASP A 61 -27.68 6.84 -0.62
N PHE A 62 -26.78 7.75 -0.26
CA PHE A 62 -26.57 9.00 -1.01
C PHE A 62 -26.18 8.76 -2.48
N THR A 63 -25.57 7.64 -2.79
CA THR A 63 -25.21 7.23 -4.17
C THR A 63 -26.27 6.38 -4.84
N GLY A 64 -27.41 6.09 -4.17
CA GLY A 64 -28.47 5.19 -4.66
C GLY A 64 -28.13 3.69 -4.57
N GLU A 65 -27.01 3.35 -3.99
CA GLU A 65 -26.60 1.96 -3.73
C GLU A 65 -26.40 1.78 -2.22
N SER A 66 -27.26 1.00 -1.58
CA SER A 66 -27.05 0.60 -0.19
C SER A 66 -25.86 -0.35 -0.10
N ARG A 67 -24.87 0.02 0.71
CA ARG A 67 -23.66 -0.78 0.92
C ARG A 67 -23.50 -1.09 2.40
N GLU A 68 -23.06 -2.30 2.71
CA GLU A 68 -22.71 -2.65 4.07
C GLU A 68 -21.48 -1.85 4.51
N VAL A 69 -21.57 -1.22 5.67
CA VAL A 69 -20.39 -0.56 6.31
C VAL A 69 -19.58 -1.63 7.01
N ILE A 70 -18.43 -1.98 6.43
CA ILE A 70 -17.49 -2.94 7.00
C ILE A 70 -16.43 -2.17 7.75
N TRP A 71 -16.37 -2.39 9.07
CA TRP A 71 -15.28 -1.88 9.88
C TRP A 71 -14.07 -2.81 9.75
N CYS A 72 -12.93 -2.27 9.32
CA CYS A 72 -11.70 -3.03 9.28
C CYS A 72 -10.96 -2.96 10.64
N ASP A 73 -10.14 -3.96 10.90
CA ASP A 73 -9.25 -3.96 12.07
C ASP A 73 -8.27 -2.79 12.02
N ASP A 74 -7.82 -2.36 13.19
CA ASP A 74 -6.81 -1.31 13.31
C ASP A 74 -5.50 -1.76 12.68
N ILE A 75 -4.98 -0.99 11.72
CA ILE A 75 -3.75 -1.31 11.01
C ILE A 75 -2.60 -0.55 11.68
N PRO A 76 -1.64 -1.23 12.33
CA PRO A 76 -0.47 -0.58 12.89
C PRO A 76 0.33 0.17 11.82
N TYR A 77 0.91 1.32 12.16
CA TYR A 77 1.67 2.16 11.23
C TYR A 77 2.75 1.38 10.45
N LYS A 78 3.50 0.49 11.14
CA LYS A 78 4.54 -0.32 10.50
C LYS A 78 3.97 -1.24 9.44
N GLU A 79 2.82 -1.81 9.70
CA GLU A 79 2.11 -2.69 8.77
C GLU A 79 1.54 -1.91 7.59
N ALA A 80 0.91 -0.75 7.84
CA ALA A 80 0.41 0.13 6.79
C ALA A 80 1.53 0.55 5.83
N MET A 81 2.69 0.93 6.37
CA MET A 81 3.85 1.30 5.56
C MET A 81 4.48 0.12 4.83
N LEU A 82 4.46 -1.09 5.40
CA LEU A 82 4.94 -2.29 4.74
C LEU A 82 4.02 -2.73 3.61
N LYS A 83 2.74 -2.94 3.91
CA LYS A 83 1.77 -3.54 2.98
C LYS A 83 1.27 -2.57 1.90
N TYR A 84 1.18 -1.28 2.21
CA TYR A 84 0.54 -0.30 1.34
C TYR A 84 1.44 0.90 0.98
N GLY A 85 2.60 1.04 1.62
CA GLY A 85 3.50 2.17 1.39
C GLY A 85 2.92 3.54 1.81
N SER A 86 1.89 3.55 2.62
CA SER A 86 1.16 4.74 3.05
C SER A 86 0.61 4.58 4.47
N ASP A 87 0.57 5.67 5.23
CA ASP A 87 -0.11 5.79 6.51
C ASP A 87 -1.65 5.93 6.38
N LYS A 88 -2.14 6.07 5.16
CA LYS A 88 -3.56 6.18 4.79
C LYS A 88 -3.86 5.26 3.61
N PRO A 89 -3.87 3.94 3.82
CA PRO A 89 -4.09 2.99 2.74
C PRO A 89 -5.52 3.06 2.20
N ASP A 90 -5.67 2.94 0.89
CA ASP A 90 -6.95 2.68 0.26
C ASP A 90 -7.13 1.16 0.13
N LEU A 91 -7.90 0.57 1.03
CA LEU A 91 -8.12 -0.88 1.10
C LEU A 91 -8.97 -1.44 -0.06
N ARG A 92 -9.55 -0.57 -0.90
CA ARG A 92 -10.22 -0.98 -2.14
C ARG A 92 -9.19 -1.40 -3.21
N ASN A 93 -7.92 -0.99 -3.05
CA ASN A 93 -6.85 -1.44 -3.91
C ASN A 93 -6.36 -2.83 -3.45
N PRO A 94 -6.51 -3.88 -4.28
CA PRO A 94 -6.13 -5.24 -3.91
C PRO A 94 -4.63 -5.49 -3.90
N LEU A 95 -3.82 -4.52 -4.37
CA LEU A 95 -2.38 -4.68 -4.46
C LEU A 95 -1.73 -4.50 -3.10
N VAL A 96 -1.07 -5.56 -2.63
CA VAL A 96 -0.36 -5.59 -1.35
C VAL A 96 1.13 -5.79 -1.58
N ILE A 97 1.95 -5.03 -0.85
CA ILE A 97 3.40 -5.15 -0.86
C ILE A 97 3.83 -6.25 0.12
N SER A 98 4.63 -7.19 -0.36
CA SER A 98 5.23 -8.25 0.45
C SER A 98 6.73 -7.98 0.67
N ASP A 99 7.24 -8.36 1.84
CA ASP A 99 8.67 -8.39 2.11
C ASP A 99 9.25 -9.72 1.64
N VAL A 100 10.15 -9.67 0.69
CA VAL A 100 10.84 -10.85 0.15
C VAL A 100 12.35 -10.77 0.32
N THR A 101 12.80 -9.95 1.26
CA THR A 101 14.22 -9.73 1.53
C THR A 101 14.92 -11.04 1.86
N GLU A 102 14.33 -11.88 2.70
CA GLU A 102 14.92 -13.17 3.12
C GLU A 102 15.06 -14.14 1.95
N VAL A 103 14.15 -14.12 0.98
CA VAL A 103 14.25 -14.98 -0.21
C VAL A 103 15.46 -14.58 -1.04
N PHE A 104 15.71 -13.30 -1.24
CA PHE A 104 16.87 -12.81 -1.99
C PHE A 104 18.19 -12.84 -1.19
N ALA A 105 18.13 -12.97 0.12
CA ALA A 105 19.30 -13.15 0.98
C ALA A 105 19.83 -14.59 1.00
N ARG A 106 19.10 -15.56 0.48
CA ARG A 106 19.50 -16.97 0.42
C ARG A 106 20.79 -17.15 -0.37
N ASP A 107 21.60 -18.11 0.04
CA ASP A 107 22.89 -18.39 -0.62
C ASP A 107 22.76 -18.89 -2.05
N ASP A 108 21.66 -19.65 -2.32
CA ASP A 108 21.36 -20.23 -3.62
C ASP A 108 20.79 -19.24 -4.65
N VAL A 109 20.46 -18.01 -4.27
CA VAL A 109 20.01 -16.95 -5.20
C VAL A 109 21.21 -16.15 -5.67
N GLU A 110 21.45 -16.10 -6.98
CA GLU A 110 22.67 -15.47 -7.55
C GLU A 110 22.48 -14.02 -8.02
N PHE A 111 21.39 -13.35 -7.70
CA PHE A 111 21.13 -11.99 -8.15
C PHE A 111 21.93 -10.94 -7.38
N LYS A 112 23.17 -10.71 -7.83
CA LYS A 112 24.15 -9.84 -7.17
C LYS A 112 23.69 -8.43 -6.87
N ALA A 113 22.85 -7.84 -7.73
CA ALA A 113 22.36 -6.47 -7.54
C ALA A 113 21.53 -6.32 -6.26
N PHE A 114 20.67 -7.31 -5.93
CA PHE A 114 19.90 -7.29 -4.70
C PHE A 114 20.75 -7.69 -3.50
N LYS A 115 21.59 -8.72 -3.63
CA LYS A 115 22.50 -9.13 -2.54
C LYS A 115 23.37 -7.99 -2.05
N GLY A 116 24.04 -7.28 -2.94
CA GLY A 116 24.91 -6.15 -2.55
C GLY A 116 24.17 -4.98 -1.93
N THR A 117 22.84 -4.85 -2.17
CA THR A 117 22.00 -3.86 -1.49
C THR A 117 21.53 -4.36 -0.13
N ILE A 118 21.18 -5.65 -0.02
CA ILE A 118 20.80 -6.30 1.25
C ILE A 118 21.95 -6.28 2.25
N GLU A 119 23.17 -6.58 1.81
CA GLU A 119 24.39 -6.51 2.65
C GLU A 119 24.64 -5.11 3.26
N LYS A 120 24.16 -4.06 2.58
CA LYS A 120 24.19 -2.67 3.06
C LYS A 120 22.96 -2.29 3.90
N GLY A 121 22.17 -3.26 4.34
CA GLY A 121 20.94 -3.04 5.11
C GLY A 121 19.72 -2.66 4.26
N GLY A 122 19.77 -2.92 2.95
CA GLY A 122 18.63 -2.74 2.06
C GLY A 122 17.56 -3.82 2.22
N VAL A 123 16.40 -3.57 1.64
CA VAL A 123 15.26 -4.48 1.65
C VAL A 123 14.73 -4.69 0.24
N VAL A 124 14.17 -5.87 -0.01
CA VAL A 124 13.49 -6.20 -1.27
C VAL A 124 11.99 -6.29 -1.01
N ARG A 125 11.23 -5.50 -1.76
CA ARG A 125 9.77 -5.47 -1.71
C ARG A 125 9.22 -6.00 -3.02
N ALA A 126 8.13 -6.76 -2.91
CA ALA A 126 7.45 -7.36 -4.04
C ALA A 126 5.99 -6.95 -4.09
N ILE A 127 5.45 -6.79 -5.31
CA ILE A 127 4.01 -6.63 -5.57
C ILE A 127 3.61 -7.69 -6.59
N ARG A 128 2.60 -8.49 -6.24
CA ARG A 128 1.92 -9.36 -7.18
C ARG A 128 0.93 -8.56 -8.01
N THR A 129 0.92 -8.80 -9.30
CA THR A 129 -0.07 -8.26 -10.24
C THR A 129 -0.72 -9.43 -10.97
N PRO A 130 -2.01 -9.68 -10.74
CA PRO A 130 -2.69 -10.84 -11.31
C PRO A 130 -2.90 -10.67 -12.82
N SER A 131 -2.81 -11.80 -13.55
CA SER A 131 -3.17 -11.93 -14.98
C SER A 131 -2.48 -10.95 -15.92
N VAL A 132 -1.18 -10.67 -15.71
CA VAL A 132 -0.40 -9.77 -16.58
C VAL A 132 0.81 -10.48 -17.24
N ALA A 133 0.98 -11.78 -17.05
CA ALA A 133 2.09 -12.51 -17.64
C ALA A 133 2.08 -12.45 -19.18
N ASP A 134 0.91 -12.41 -19.79
CA ASP A 134 0.73 -12.34 -21.27
C ASP A 134 1.01 -10.95 -21.87
N GLN A 135 1.32 -9.95 -21.05
CA GLN A 135 1.58 -8.60 -21.55
C GLN A 135 2.90 -8.56 -22.34
N PRO A 136 2.97 -7.74 -23.42
CA PRO A 136 4.17 -7.63 -24.23
C PRO A 136 5.32 -7.00 -23.41
N ARG A 137 6.56 -7.34 -23.77
CA ARG A 137 7.77 -6.83 -23.12
C ARG A 137 7.78 -5.30 -22.96
N SER A 138 7.25 -4.58 -23.94
CA SER A 138 7.16 -3.11 -23.90
C SER A 138 6.31 -2.59 -22.73
N PHE A 139 5.36 -3.38 -22.22
CA PHE A 139 4.59 -3.04 -21.02
C PHE A 139 5.51 -2.99 -19.80
N PHE A 140 6.34 -4.02 -19.61
CA PHE A 140 7.28 -4.11 -18.48
C PHE A 140 8.39 -3.06 -18.58
N ASP A 141 8.89 -2.79 -19.77
CA ASP A 141 9.90 -1.74 -20.01
C ASP A 141 9.35 -0.34 -19.68
N LYS A 142 8.08 -0.05 -20.01
CA LYS A 142 7.41 1.21 -19.65
C LYS A 142 7.22 1.33 -18.13
N LEU A 143 6.85 0.23 -17.45
CA LEU A 143 6.72 0.24 -15.99
C LEU A 143 8.07 0.46 -15.30
N ASN A 144 9.14 -0.16 -15.80
CA ASN A 144 10.50 0.09 -15.28
C ASN A 144 10.90 1.56 -15.46
N GLY A 145 10.68 2.14 -16.64
CA GLY A 145 10.97 3.55 -16.89
C GLY A 145 10.16 4.49 -16.00
N TRP A 146 8.88 4.18 -15.78
CA TRP A 146 8.05 4.93 -14.84
C TRP A 146 8.58 4.82 -13.40
N ALA A 147 8.91 3.62 -12.94
CA ALA A 147 9.44 3.41 -11.59
C ALA A 147 10.77 4.16 -11.36
N GLN A 148 11.64 4.22 -12.37
CA GLN A 148 12.86 5.01 -12.33
C GLN A 148 12.57 6.51 -12.25
N GLY A 149 11.57 7.00 -12.96
CA GLY A 149 11.09 8.38 -12.88
C GLY A 149 10.55 8.75 -11.49
N GLU A 150 9.98 7.77 -10.78
CA GLU A 150 9.55 7.92 -9.37
C GLU A 150 10.71 7.72 -8.36
N GLY A 151 11.95 7.53 -8.82
CA GLY A 151 13.16 7.42 -8.01
C GLY A 151 13.52 6.00 -7.55
N ALA A 152 12.92 4.97 -8.14
CA ALA A 152 13.36 3.60 -7.91
C ALA A 152 14.67 3.32 -8.67
N PRO A 153 15.60 2.51 -8.12
CA PRO A 153 16.81 2.12 -8.84
C PRO A 153 16.53 1.32 -10.13
N GLY A 154 15.40 0.63 -10.14
CA GLY A 154 14.91 -0.21 -11.21
C GLY A 154 13.76 -1.07 -10.72
N LEU A 155 13.02 -1.66 -11.66
CA LEU A 155 11.92 -2.57 -11.40
C LEU A 155 12.23 -3.93 -12.01
N GLY A 156 12.60 -4.90 -11.15
CA GLY A 156 12.74 -6.30 -11.56
C GLY A 156 11.38 -6.97 -11.64
N TYR A 157 11.25 -8.04 -12.44
CA TYR A 157 10.02 -8.82 -12.46
C TYR A 157 10.27 -10.31 -12.77
N VAL A 158 9.34 -11.13 -12.31
CA VAL A 158 9.21 -12.56 -12.66
C VAL A 158 7.76 -12.80 -13.07
N LEU A 159 7.58 -13.50 -14.19
CA LEU A 159 6.30 -13.96 -14.70
C LEU A 159 6.15 -15.41 -14.31
N PHE A 160 5.01 -15.80 -13.79
CA PHE A 160 4.73 -17.18 -13.43
C PHE A 160 3.79 -17.81 -14.46
N GLU A 161 4.35 -18.71 -15.29
CA GLU A 161 3.62 -19.49 -16.27
C GLU A 161 3.87 -20.99 -16.00
N GLY A 162 2.86 -21.69 -15.50
CA GLY A 162 3.02 -23.07 -15.03
C GLY A 162 3.89 -23.16 -13.77
N SER A 163 4.82 -24.11 -13.73
CA SER A 163 5.73 -24.32 -12.59
C SER A 163 6.93 -23.38 -12.59
N GLU A 164 7.34 -22.86 -13.75
CA GLU A 164 8.56 -22.09 -13.91
C GLU A 164 8.30 -20.59 -13.97
N GLY A 165 9.21 -19.81 -13.36
CA GLY A 165 9.25 -18.38 -13.49
C GLY A 165 10.03 -17.96 -14.73
N LYS A 166 9.46 -16.99 -15.49
CA LYS A 166 10.10 -16.39 -16.65
C LYS A 166 10.43 -14.91 -16.38
N GLY A 167 11.39 -14.36 -17.09
CA GLY A 167 11.72 -12.93 -16.99
C GLY A 167 13.20 -12.67 -16.74
N PRO A 168 13.61 -11.40 -16.67
CA PRO A 168 15.01 -11.01 -16.66
C PRO A 168 15.77 -11.49 -15.41
N ILE A 169 15.10 -11.62 -14.28
CA ILE A 169 15.71 -12.06 -13.02
C ILE A 169 15.40 -13.52 -12.66
N ALA A 170 14.45 -14.17 -13.34
CA ALA A 170 14.02 -15.53 -13.04
C ALA A 170 15.18 -16.54 -13.08
N LYS A 171 16.10 -16.39 -14.04
CA LYS A 171 17.28 -17.25 -14.19
C LYS A 171 18.27 -17.25 -13.01
N PHE A 172 18.19 -16.25 -12.14
CA PHE A 172 19.04 -16.12 -10.95
C PHE A 172 18.37 -16.63 -9.68
N ILE A 173 17.10 -17.06 -9.78
CA ILE A 173 16.27 -17.48 -8.66
C ILE A 173 15.97 -18.99 -8.83
N PRO A 174 16.58 -19.87 -8.01
CA PRO A 174 16.31 -21.31 -8.06
C PRO A 174 14.84 -21.64 -7.82
N GLU A 175 14.41 -22.82 -8.27
CA GLU A 175 13.02 -23.29 -8.15
C GLU A 175 12.49 -23.21 -6.70
N ALA A 176 13.30 -23.60 -5.72
CA ALA A 176 12.93 -23.52 -4.30
C ALA A 176 12.69 -22.07 -3.83
N ALA A 177 13.45 -21.11 -4.36
CA ALA A 177 13.25 -19.68 -4.04
C ALA A 177 12.05 -19.10 -4.79
N GLN A 178 11.77 -19.57 -6.02
CA GLN A 178 10.55 -19.22 -6.76
C GLN A 178 9.29 -19.74 -6.06
N ALA A 179 9.33 -20.95 -5.50
CA ALA A 179 8.24 -21.49 -4.69
C ALA A 179 7.98 -20.65 -3.44
N ALA A 180 9.04 -20.26 -2.73
CA ALA A 180 8.92 -19.34 -1.58
C ALA A 180 8.34 -17.96 -1.98
N LEU A 181 8.73 -17.42 -3.14
CA LEU A 181 8.14 -16.18 -3.66
C LEU A 181 6.65 -16.33 -3.91
N ARG A 182 6.22 -17.44 -4.52
CA ARG A 182 4.78 -17.73 -4.75
C ARG A 182 4.01 -17.79 -3.43
N GLU A 183 4.55 -18.48 -2.43
CA GLU A 183 3.93 -18.60 -1.11
C GLU A 183 3.76 -17.24 -0.43
N ILE A 184 4.84 -16.42 -0.38
CA ILE A 184 4.83 -15.12 0.28
C ILE A 184 3.93 -14.10 -0.44
N THR A 185 3.95 -14.09 -1.78
CA THR A 185 3.20 -13.11 -2.57
C THR A 185 1.79 -13.59 -2.96
N GLY A 186 1.51 -14.88 -2.79
CA GLY A 186 0.28 -15.51 -3.26
C GLY A 186 0.19 -15.60 -4.80
N ALA A 187 1.32 -15.51 -5.52
CA ALA A 187 1.33 -15.50 -6.97
C ALA A 187 0.93 -16.87 -7.55
N GLY A 188 -0.09 -16.80 -8.41
CA GLY A 188 -0.57 -17.93 -9.19
C GLY A 188 -0.01 -17.98 -10.61
N ASP A 189 -0.55 -18.90 -11.39
CA ASP A 189 -0.26 -19.00 -12.81
C ASP A 189 -0.86 -17.81 -13.58
N GLY A 190 -0.12 -17.27 -14.54
CA GLY A 190 -0.51 -16.06 -15.28
C GLY A 190 -0.19 -14.74 -14.57
N ASP A 191 0.37 -14.78 -13.37
CA ASP A 191 0.68 -13.57 -12.59
C ASP A 191 2.10 -13.08 -12.85
N ALA A 192 2.30 -11.77 -12.63
CA ALA A 192 3.62 -11.18 -12.54
C ALA A 192 3.92 -10.70 -11.11
N VAL A 193 5.14 -10.88 -10.68
CA VAL A 193 5.64 -10.30 -9.42
C VAL A 193 6.74 -9.31 -9.74
N PHE A 194 6.51 -8.05 -9.33
CA PHE A 194 7.47 -6.97 -9.51
C PHE A 194 8.27 -6.76 -8.23
N PHE A 195 9.56 -6.42 -8.38
CA PHE A 195 10.50 -6.26 -7.26
C PHE A 195 11.20 -4.91 -7.31
N VAL A 196 11.30 -4.28 -6.16
CA VAL A 196 12.18 -3.13 -5.94
C VAL A 196 13.10 -3.43 -4.77
N CYS A 197 14.40 -3.17 -4.95
CA CYS A 197 15.40 -3.27 -3.90
C CYS A 197 15.97 -1.89 -3.61
N ASN A 198 15.93 -1.47 -2.35
CA ASN A 198 16.52 -0.18 -1.94
C ASN A 198 17.00 -0.23 -0.49
N ILE A 199 17.91 0.67 -0.16
CA ILE A 199 18.35 0.86 1.23
C ILE A 199 17.22 1.53 2.02
N ARG A 200 16.82 0.91 3.14
CA ARG A 200 15.81 1.45 4.03
C ARG A 200 16.28 2.78 4.64
N ARG A 201 15.82 3.90 4.11
CA ARG A 201 15.95 5.20 4.77
C ARG A 201 14.75 5.37 5.69
N ILE A 202 14.98 5.67 6.98
CA ILE A 202 13.92 6.07 7.91
C ILE A 202 13.23 7.29 7.28
N GLY A 203 11.94 7.20 6.99
CA GLY A 203 11.17 8.26 6.32
C GLY A 203 11.21 8.26 4.78
N ALA A 204 11.99 7.41 4.12
CA ALA A 204 11.88 7.23 2.68
C ALA A 204 10.59 6.45 2.36
N ARG A 205 9.67 7.12 1.66
CA ARG A 205 8.48 6.49 1.07
C ARG A 205 8.97 5.33 0.21
N CYS A 206 8.43 4.14 0.43
CA CYS A 206 8.62 3.03 -0.51
C CYS A 206 8.10 3.52 -1.87
N ASN A 207 8.99 3.64 -2.87
CA ASN A 207 8.66 4.20 -4.17
C ASN A 207 7.70 3.32 -5.00
N LEU A 208 7.24 2.21 -4.42
CA LEU A 208 6.10 1.43 -4.94
C LEU A 208 4.74 2.04 -4.56
N ARG A 209 4.63 3.36 -4.43
CA ARG A 209 3.31 3.99 -4.41
C ARG A 209 2.62 3.65 -5.72
N CYS A 210 1.70 2.73 -5.67
CA CYS A 210 0.64 2.69 -6.67
C CYS A 210 -0.04 4.07 -6.59
N SER A 211 0.22 4.93 -7.59
CA SER A 211 -0.29 6.30 -7.55
C SER A 211 -1.81 6.23 -7.72
N SER A 212 -2.53 6.23 -6.59
CA SER A 212 -3.97 6.45 -6.54
C SER A 212 -4.41 7.84 -7.06
N ARG A 213 -3.46 8.60 -7.65
CA ARG A 213 -3.69 9.97 -8.14
C ARG A 213 -4.38 10.07 -9.50
N ARG A 214 -4.83 8.98 -10.11
CA ARG A 214 -5.72 9.08 -11.28
C ARG A 214 -7.06 8.46 -10.95
N PRO A 215 -8.16 9.19 -11.21
CA PRO A 215 -9.50 8.62 -11.03
C PRO A 215 -9.59 7.33 -11.83
N TYR A 216 -10.16 6.34 -11.21
CA TYR A 216 -10.45 5.02 -11.78
C TYR A 216 -11.33 5.23 -13.02
N SER A 217 -10.75 5.41 -14.19
CA SER A 217 -11.51 5.41 -15.44
C SER A 217 -11.83 3.95 -15.77
N ARG A 218 -13.09 3.66 -16.09
CA ARG A 218 -13.60 2.33 -16.48
C ARG A 218 -12.75 1.63 -17.57
N ALA A 219 -11.89 2.38 -18.28
CA ALA A 219 -10.98 1.86 -19.28
C ALA A 219 -9.77 1.11 -18.70
N ARG A 220 -9.48 1.22 -17.39
CA ARG A 220 -8.34 0.54 -16.73
C ARG A 220 -8.72 -0.71 -15.93
N ALA A 221 -10.00 -1.00 -15.75
CA ALA A 221 -10.46 -2.27 -15.21
C ALA A 221 -10.14 -3.49 -16.11
N ARG A 222 -9.55 -3.25 -17.29
CA ARG A 222 -9.03 -4.30 -18.20
C ARG A 222 -7.51 -4.48 -18.12
N CYS A 223 -6.82 -3.78 -17.24
CA CYS A 223 -5.37 -3.90 -17.04
C CYS A 223 -5.01 -4.24 -15.57
N LEU A 224 -5.98 -4.71 -14.80
CA LEU A 224 -5.80 -5.40 -13.52
C LEU A 224 -6.47 -6.75 -13.65
#